data_70a366ed8d068b1e7d0977693e0f00ff
#
_entry.id   70a366ed8d068b1e7d0977693e0f00ff
#
_cell.length_a   1.000
_cell.length_b   1.000
_cell.length_c   1.000
_cell.angle_alpha   90.00
_cell.angle_beta   90.00
_cell.angle_gamma   90.00
#
_symmetry.space_group_name_H-M   'P 1'
#
loop_
_entity.id
_entity.type
_entity.pdbx_description
1 polymer ?
#
loop_
_entity_poly.entity_id
_entity_poly.type
_entity_poly.pdbx_seq_one_letter_code
_entity_poly.pdbx_strand_id
1 'polypeptide(L)'
;MNRNLTSAEIETLFAFVKRKGVTYYDLQVELVDHLASEIEQQWLQYPSLPLEQALEKVYAHFGIFGFTEVVEKTQAALARRGRKLWWNYFKLFWKLPRIVFTLALIGFIWACCVRFGISNVILANLILSCGWIIYKIYHLFKHQPKISLTPRVLYGGNPISFIQSPIMLQYFYYFSEEITLPEPVIVIAFGLAWISSWASHETDLHFLKEQQRLYPQAFA
;
A
#
# COMPACT_ATOMS: atom_id res chain seq x y z
N MET A 1 -33.98 25.13 14.20
CA MET A 1 -33.07 24.21 14.93
C MET A 1 -32.47 23.26 13.92
N ASN A 2 -31.15 23.24 13.80
CA ASN A 2 -30.53 22.24 12.92
C ASN A 2 -30.71 20.86 13.53
N ARG A 3 -31.32 19.94 12.77
CA ARG A 3 -31.39 18.53 13.15
C ARG A 3 -30.05 17.88 12.79
N ASN A 4 -29.32 17.41 13.80
CA ASN A 4 -28.11 16.64 13.64
C ASN A 4 -28.43 15.14 13.78
N LEU A 5 -27.62 14.30 13.15
CA LEU A 5 -27.68 12.86 13.27
C LEU A 5 -27.37 12.41 14.70
N THR A 6 -28.17 11.51 15.22
CA THR A 6 -27.95 10.83 16.50
C THR A 6 -26.93 9.69 16.32
N SER A 7 -26.31 9.23 17.42
CA SER A 7 -25.40 8.08 17.38
C SER A 7 -26.04 6.82 16.77
N ALA A 8 -27.33 6.56 17.05
CA ALA A 8 -28.04 5.43 16.48
C ALA A 8 -28.27 5.56 14.96
N GLU A 9 -28.53 6.79 14.49
CA GLU A 9 -28.63 7.07 13.05
C GLU A 9 -27.28 6.91 12.34
N ILE A 10 -26.17 7.33 12.97
CA ILE A 10 -24.81 7.09 12.46
C ILE A 10 -24.51 5.59 12.36
N GLU A 11 -24.85 4.79 13.36
CA GLU A 11 -24.71 3.33 13.29
C GLU A 11 -25.51 2.72 12.12
N THR A 12 -26.69 3.27 11.84
CA THR A 12 -27.52 2.88 10.69
C THR A 12 -26.80 3.18 9.37
N LEU A 13 -26.10 4.33 9.26
CA LEU A 13 -25.29 4.66 8.10
C LEU A 13 -24.10 3.69 7.93
N PHE A 14 -23.40 3.33 9.02
CA PHE A 14 -22.34 2.31 8.96
C PHE A 14 -22.87 0.96 8.47
N ALA A 15 -24.00 0.50 9.00
CA ALA A 15 -24.66 -0.73 8.57
C ALA A 15 -25.05 -0.67 7.08
N PHE A 16 -25.54 0.47 6.61
CA PHE A 16 -25.89 0.68 5.21
C PHE A 16 -24.66 0.61 4.30
N VAL A 17 -23.59 1.34 4.60
CA VAL A 17 -22.34 1.36 3.82
C VAL A 17 -21.73 -0.04 3.75
N LYS A 18 -21.71 -0.77 4.88
CA LYS A 18 -21.24 -2.14 4.95
C LYS A 18 -22.07 -3.09 4.08
N ARG A 19 -23.40 -2.98 4.13
CA ARG A 19 -24.33 -3.77 3.30
C ARG A 19 -24.18 -3.50 1.81
N LYS A 20 -23.73 -2.30 1.43
CA LYS A 20 -23.40 -1.91 0.05
C LYS A 20 -22.00 -2.37 -0.41
N GLY A 21 -21.35 -3.25 0.36
CA GLY A 21 -20.12 -3.93 -0.04
C GLY A 21 -18.81 -3.22 0.34
N VAL A 22 -18.86 -2.13 1.10
CA VAL A 22 -17.65 -1.46 1.59
C VAL A 22 -17.15 -2.19 2.83
N THR A 23 -16.06 -2.94 2.68
CA THR A 23 -15.50 -3.80 3.75
C THR A 23 -14.44 -3.08 4.60
N TYR A 24 -13.81 -2.04 4.07
CA TYR A 24 -12.71 -1.33 4.73
C TYR A 24 -13.23 -0.25 5.67
N TYR A 25 -12.85 -0.31 6.94
CA TYR A 25 -13.35 0.58 7.99
C TYR A 25 -13.00 2.05 7.75
N ASP A 26 -11.79 2.34 7.28
CA ASP A 26 -11.36 3.70 6.93
C ASP A 26 -12.24 4.32 5.82
N LEU A 27 -12.65 3.52 4.83
CA LEU A 27 -13.58 3.96 3.80
C LEU A 27 -15.01 4.07 4.33
N GLN A 28 -15.41 3.17 5.24
CA GLN A 28 -16.74 3.29 5.89
C GLN A 28 -16.85 4.60 6.66
N VAL A 29 -15.81 4.97 7.43
CA VAL A 29 -15.79 6.23 8.18
C VAL A 29 -15.92 7.43 7.24
N GLU A 30 -15.13 7.46 6.17
CA GLU A 30 -15.15 8.55 5.18
C GLU A 30 -16.52 8.68 4.48
N LEU A 31 -17.08 7.55 4.06
CA LEU A 31 -18.38 7.54 3.40
C LEU A 31 -19.54 7.89 4.34
N VAL A 32 -19.49 7.43 5.60
CA VAL A 32 -20.49 7.77 6.60
C VAL A 32 -20.46 9.26 6.91
N ASP A 33 -19.27 9.86 7.05
CA ASP A 33 -19.12 11.30 7.27
C ASP A 33 -19.69 12.10 6.09
N HIS A 34 -19.45 11.66 4.87
CA HIS A 34 -19.98 12.28 3.65
C HIS A 34 -21.52 12.18 3.58
N LEU A 35 -22.06 10.96 3.81
CA LEU A 35 -23.51 10.73 3.85
C LEU A 35 -24.18 11.57 4.96
N ALA A 36 -23.57 11.60 6.15
CA ALA A 36 -24.07 12.37 7.28
C ALA A 36 -24.17 13.86 6.93
N SER A 37 -23.11 14.42 6.38
CA SER A 37 -23.06 15.84 5.99
C SER A 37 -24.11 16.18 4.93
N GLU A 38 -24.30 15.34 3.92
CA GLU A 38 -25.32 15.59 2.88
C GLU A 38 -26.76 15.41 3.40
N ILE A 39 -26.99 14.44 4.29
CA ILE A 39 -28.30 14.24 4.92
C ILE A 39 -28.66 15.44 5.81
N GLU A 40 -27.72 15.91 6.64
CA GLU A 40 -27.93 17.09 7.47
C GLU A 40 -28.21 18.33 6.62
N GLN A 41 -27.52 18.47 5.48
CA GLN A 41 -27.80 19.55 4.53
C GLN A 41 -29.19 19.45 3.91
N GLN A 42 -29.70 18.24 3.59
CA GLN A 42 -31.07 18.05 3.14
C GLN A 42 -32.08 18.43 4.21
N TRP A 43 -31.82 18.11 5.48
CA TRP A 43 -32.70 18.46 6.59
C TRP A 43 -32.80 19.96 6.86
N LEU A 44 -31.82 20.76 6.43
CA LEU A 44 -31.98 22.22 6.46
C LEU A 44 -33.11 22.71 5.53
N GLN A 45 -33.30 22.03 4.40
CA GLN A 45 -34.34 22.39 3.44
C GLN A 45 -35.69 21.65 3.74
N TYR A 46 -35.60 20.41 4.22
CA TYR A 46 -36.74 19.51 4.49
C TYR A 46 -36.64 18.89 5.89
N PRO A 47 -36.94 19.63 6.97
CA PRO A 47 -36.72 19.16 8.35
C PRO A 47 -37.50 17.91 8.74
N SER A 48 -38.64 17.66 8.08
CA SER A 48 -39.53 16.49 8.33
C SER A 48 -39.17 15.26 7.52
N LEU A 49 -38.10 15.31 6.68
CA LEU A 49 -37.72 14.18 5.83
C LEU A 49 -37.18 13.02 6.68
N PRO A 50 -37.76 11.80 6.59
CA PRO A 50 -37.25 10.62 7.29
C PRO A 50 -35.81 10.29 6.85
N LEU A 51 -35.00 9.73 7.79
CA LEU A 51 -33.61 9.35 7.53
C LEU A 51 -33.45 8.43 6.29
N GLU A 52 -34.33 7.42 6.20
CA GLU A 52 -34.28 6.44 5.10
C GLU A 52 -34.47 7.10 3.73
N GLN A 53 -35.44 8.02 3.62
CA GLN A 53 -35.69 8.74 2.37
C GLN A 53 -34.55 9.71 2.03
N ALA A 54 -33.98 10.39 3.04
CA ALA A 54 -32.82 11.25 2.86
C ALA A 54 -31.62 10.43 2.39
N LEU A 55 -31.38 9.29 3.03
CA LEU A 55 -30.28 8.37 2.68
C LEU A 55 -30.40 7.82 1.26
N GLU A 56 -31.61 7.42 0.84
CA GLU A 56 -31.86 6.95 -0.52
C GLU A 56 -31.61 8.03 -1.56
N LYS A 57 -32.03 9.27 -1.30
CA LYS A 57 -31.77 10.40 -2.19
C LYS A 57 -30.28 10.69 -2.31
N VAL A 58 -29.54 10.73 -1.18
CA VAL A 58 -28.09 10.95 -1.18
C VAL A 58 -27.38 9.81 -1.89
N TYR A 59 -27.77 8.56 -1.61
CA TYR A 59 -27.16 7.40 -2.25
C TYR A 59 -27.39 7.36 -3.77
N ALA A 60 -28.53 7.86 -4.25
CA ALA A 60 -28.80 7.96 -5.70
C ALA A 60 -27.78 8.85 -6.45
N HIS A 61 -27.14 9.81 -5.79
CA HIS A 61 -26.08 10.63 -6.37
C HIS A 61 -24.80 9.86 -6.70
N PHE A 62 -24.57 8.69 -6.05
CA PHE A 62 -23.44 7.82 -6.36
C PHE A 62 -23.61 7.02 -7.66
N GLY A 63 -24.75 7.14 -8.33
CA GLY A 63 -25.03 6.52 -9.62
C GLY A 63 -25.21 4.99 -9.55
N ILE A 64 -25.16 4.35 -10.72
CA ILE A 64 -25.47 2.92 -10.89
C ILE A 64 -24.45 2.02 -10.15
N PHE A 65 -23.20 2.43 -10.11
CA PHE A 65 -22.11 1.68 -9.47
C PHE A 65 -22.00 1.93 -7.95
N GLY A 66 -22.80 2.87 -7.40
CA GLY A 66 -22.81 3.18 -5.97
C GLY A 66 -21.41 3.50 -5.44
N PHE A 67 -21.02 2.89 -4.31
CA PHE A 67 -19.73 3.14 -3.67
C PHE A 67 -18.52 2.49 -4.36
N THR A 68 -18.72 1.59 -5.32
CA THR A 68 -17.60 0.89 -6.01
C THR A 68 -16.65 1.87 -6.68
N GLU A 69 -17.19 2.90 -7.35
CA GLU A 69 -16.36 3.93 -7.99
C GLU A 69 -15.52 4.72 -6.98
N VAL A 70 -16.08 5.02 -5.81
CA VAL A 70 -15.36 5.72 -4.74
C VAL A 70 -14.23 4.85 -4.21
N VAL A 71 -14.50 3.56 -3.95
CA VAL A 71 -13.50 2.58 -3.50
C VAL A 71 -12.35 2.48 -4.50
N GLU A 72 -12.64 2.35 -5.78
CA GLU A 72 -11.62 2.26 -6.85
C GLU A 72 -10.80 3.55 -6.96
N LYS A 73 -11.44 4.70 -6.92
CA LYS A 73 -10.76 6.02 -6.93
C LYS A 73 -9.83 6.18 -5.74
N THR A 74 -10.28 5.79 -4.54
CA THR A 74 -9.46 5.86 -3.32
C THR A 74 -8.27 4.91 -3.40
N GLN A 75 -8.47 3.66 -3.86
CA GLN A 75 -7.37 2.72 -4.07
C GLN A 75 -6.36 3.23 -5.12
N ALA A 76 -6.83 3.80 -6.22
CA ALA A 76 -5.96 4.39 -7.24
C ALA A 76 -5.17 5.60 -6.71
N ALA A 77 -5.79 6.44 -5.87
CA ALA A 77 -5.13 7.57 -5.22
C ALA A 77 -4.05 7.10 -4.24
N LEU A 78 -4.35 6.07 -3.42
CA LEU A 78 -3.39 5.44 -2.52
C LEU A 78 -2.20 4.82 -3.26
N ALA A 79 -2.46 4.12 -4.36
CA ALA A 79 -1.40 3.55 -5.20
C ALA A 79 -0.48 4.64 -5.80
N ARG A 80 -1.05 5.77 -6.25
CA ARG A 80 -0.25 6.92 -6.73
C ARG A 80 0.59 7.52 -5.61
N ARG A 81 0.01 7.68 -4.42
CA ARG A 81 0.72 8.18 -3.24
C ARG A 81 1.86 7.24 -2.85
N GLY A 82 1.61 5.92 -2.84
CA GLY A 82 2.61 4.89 -2.56
C GLY A 82 3.79 4.95 -3.52
N ARG A 83 3.54 5.04 -4.84
CA ARG A 83 4.60 5.22 -5.84
C ARG A 83 5.43 6.48 -5.63
N LYS A 84 4.78 7.60 -5.28
CA LYS A 84 5.48 8.87 -5.00
C LYS A 84 6.36 8.76 -3.76
N LEU A 85 5.88 8.14 -2.68
CA LEU A 85 6.64 7.89 -1.46
C LEU A 85 7.81 6.95 -1.72
N TRP A 86 7.57 5.82 -2.38
CA TRP A 86 8.62 4.89 -2.77
C TRP A 86 9.72 5.58 -3.57
N TRP A 87 9.36 6.38 -4.57
CA TRP A 87 10.32 7.14 -5.38
C TRP A 87 11.12 8.15 -4.57
N ASN A 88 10.49 8.77 -3.57
CA ASN A 88 11.18 9.67 -2.66
C ASN A 88 12.20 8.91 -1.78
N TYR A 89 11.82 7.75 -1.22
CA TYR A 89 12.74 6.91 -0.45
C TYR A 89 13.87 6.35 -1.34
N PHE A 90 13.56 5.90 -2.54
CA PHE A 90 14.55 5.41 -3.49
C PHE A 90 15.60 6.47 -3.84
N LYS A 91 15.18 7.72 -4.10
CA LYS A 91 16.11 8.83 -4.36
C LYS A 91 17.05 9.14 -3.20
N LEU A 92 16.68 8.84 -1.95
CA LEU A 92 17.54 9.07 -0.80
C LEU A 92 18.84 8.24 -0.86
N PHE A 93 18.80 7.07 -1.53
CA PHE A 93 19.97 6.22 -1.69
C PHE A 93 21.03 6.83 -2.65
N TRP A 94 20.64 7.83 -3.44
CA TRP A 94 21.53 8.58 -4.34
C TRP A 94 22.07 9.87 -3.72
N LYS A 95 21.69 10.15 -2.45
CA LYS A 95 22.17 11.32 -1.69
C LYS A 95 23.14 10.89 -0.59
N LEU A 96 24.05 11.80 -0.20
CA LEU A 96 24.88 11.60 0.97
C LEU A 96 24.00 11.56 2.25
N PRO A 97 24.31 10.69 3.22
CA PRO A 97 25.41 9.69 3.24
C PRO A 97 25.07 8.34 2.59
N ARG A 98 23.79 8.10 2.16
CA ARG A 98 23.32 6.77 1.72
C ARG A 98 23.95 6.30 0.40
N ILE A 99 24.45 7.19 -0.44
CA ILE A 99 25.13 6.80 -1.68
C ILE A 99 26.39 5.96 -1.39
N VAL A 100 27.08 6.23 -0.30
CA VAL A 100 28.25 5.45 0.12
C VAL A 100 27.84 4.00 0.40
N PHE A 101 26.73 3.81 1.09
CA PHE A 101 26.15 2.48 1.33
C PHE A 101 25.76 1.79 0.02
N THR A 102 25.15 2.52 -0.92
CA THR A 102 24.78 1.99 -2.24
C THR A 102 25.97 1.48 -3.01
N LEU A 103 27.05 2.30 -3.08
CA LEU A 103 28.29 1.93 -3.78
C LEU A 103 29.00 0.77 -3.07
N ALA A 104 29.03 0.78 -1.73
CA ALA A 104 29.61 -0.29 -0.94
C ALA A 104 28.85 -1.62 -1.15
N LEU A 105 27.52 -1.60 -1.22
CA LEU A 105 26.70 -2.77 -1.49
C LEU A 105 27.01 -3.36 -2.88
N ILE A 106 27.04 -2.53 -3.92
CA ILE A 106 27.36 -2.97 -5.29
C ILE A 106 28.78 -3.52 -5.35
N GLY A 107 29.74 -2.82 -4.75
CA GLY A 107 31.13 -3.27 -4.67
C GLY A 107 31.30 -4.58 -3.90
N PHE A 108 30.55 -4.77 -2.82
CA PHE A 108 30.52 -6.02 -2.06
C PHE A 108 29.97 -7.19 -2.89
N ILE A 109 28.83 -6.99 -3.58
CA ILE A 109 28.27 -8.01 -4.49
C ILE A 109 29.28 -8.36 -5.58
N TRP A 110 29.94 -7.36 -6.18
CA TRP A 110 30.99 -7.57 -7.17
C TRP A 110 32.15 -8.39 -6.62
N ALA A 111 32.69 -8.05 -5.45
CA ALA A 111 33.77 -8.79 -4.80
C ALA A 111 33.35 -10.24 -4.50
N CYS A 112 32.11 -10.48 -4.09
CA CYS A 112 31.57 -11.83 -3.91
C CYS A 112 31.54 -12.61 -5.25
N CYS A 113 31.10 -11.97 -6.34
CA CYS A 113 31.09 -12.62 -7.67
C CYS A 113 32.50 -13.02 -8.11
N VAL A 114 33.48 -12.15 -7.93
CA VAL A 114 34.89 -12.44 -8.27
C VAL A 114 35.46 -13.58 -7.41
N ARG A 115 35.11 -13.62 -6.10
CA ARG A 115 35.65 -14.59 -5.14
C ARG A 115 35.01 -15.95 -5.20
N PHE A 116 33.71 -16.01 -5.37
CA PHE A 116 32.90 -17.23 -5.24
C PHE A 116 32.24 -17.69 -6.54
N GLY A 117 32.33 -16.88 -7.60
CA GLY A 117 31.62 -17.11 -8.86
C GLY A 117 30.15 -16.66 -8.83
N ILE A 118 29.66 -16.24 -9.98
CA ILE A 118 28.33 -15.64 -10.12
C ILE A 118 27.19 -16.58 -9.73
N SER A 119 27.29 -17.88 -10.05
CA SER A 119 26.25 -18.87 -9.74
C SER A 119 26.03 -19.01 -8.23
N ASN A 120 27.11 -19.05 -7.43
CA ASN A 120 27.01 -19.13 -5.98
C ASN A 120 26.43 -17.85 -5.36
N VAL A 121 26.78 -16.70 -5.92
CA VAL A 121 26.24 -15.40 -5.49
C VAL A 121 24.75 -15.31 -5.80
N ILE A 122 24.31 -15.79 -6.95
CA ILE A 122 22.88 -15.85 -7.30
C ILE A 122 22.12 -16.76 -6.33
N LEU A 123 22.65 -17.94 -5.99
CA LEU A 123 22.04 -18.85 -5.02
C LEU A 123 21.95 -18.20 -3.63
N ALA A 124 23.03 -17.58 -3.15
CA ALA A 124 23.03 -16.86 -1.88
C ALA A 124 22.00 -15.71 -1.87
N ASN A 125 21.93 -14.94 -2.97
CA ASN A 125 20.96 -13.88 -3.13
C ASN A 125 19.51 -14.40 -3.12
N LEU A 126 19.23 -15.59 -3.68
CA LEU A 126 17.93 -16.24 -3.60
C LEU A 126 17.53 -16.53 -2.14
N ILE A 127 18.42 -17.14 -1.37
CA ILE A 127 18.19 -17.45 0.04
C ILE A 127 17.93 -16.19 0.84
N LEU A 128 18.75 -15.14 0.65
CA LEU A 128 18.57 -13.85 1.31
C LEU A 128 17.25 -13.18 0.94
N SER A 129 16.84 -13.26 -0.34
CA SER A 129 15.59 -12.70 -0.83
C SER A 129 14.37 -13.42 -0.25
N CYS A 130 14.42 -14.76 -0.14
CA CYS A 130 13.38 -15.53 0.54
C CYS A 130 13.28 -15.15 2.01
N GLY A 131 14.41 -15.05 2.72
CA GLY A 131 14.45 -14.58 4.11
C GLY A 131 13.86 -13.18 4.27
N TRP A 132 14.18 -12.26 3.37
CA TRP A 132 13.62 -10.90 3.37
C TRP A 132 12.10 -10.87 3.17
N ILE A 133 11.58 -11.71 2.25
CA ILE A 133 10.13 -11.82 2.02
C ILE A 133 9.44 -12.40 3.26
N ILE A 134 10.00 -13.45 3.86
CA ILE A 134 9.47 -14.05 5.09
C ILE A 134 9.45 -13.00 6.21
N TYR A 135 10.53 -12.23 6.37
CA TYR A 135 10.61 -11.13 7.33
C TYR A 135 9.50 -10.08 7.09
N LYS A 136 9.31 -9.63 5.83
CA LYS A 136 8.26 -8.67 5.48
C LYS A 136 6.86 -9.22 5.79
N ILE A 137 6.60 -10.47 5.42
CA ILE A 137 5.33 -11.14 5.70
C ILE A 137 5.09 -11.24 7.22
N TYR A 138 6.08 -11.70 7.98
CA TYR A 138 5.99 -11.78 9.44
C TYR A 138 5.71 -10.41 10.06
N HIS A 139 6.42 -9.37 9.63
CA HIS A 139 6.23 -8.02 10.12
C HIS A 139 4.83 -7.48 9.81
N LEU A 140 4.31 -7.76 8.61
CA LEU A 140 2.94 -7.41 8.23
C LEU A 140 1.92 -8.12 9.12
N PHE A 141 2.04 -9.44 9.31
CA PHE A 141 1.14 -10.21 10.16
C PHE A 141 1.16 -9.75 11.62
N LYS A 142 2.34 -9.44 12.15
CA LYS A 142 2.49 -8.96 13.53
C LYS A 142 1.80 -7.62 13.79
N HIS A 143 1.70 -6.77 12.79
CA HIS A 143 1.13 -5.41 12.90
C HIS A 143 -0.19 -5.27 12.13
N GLN A 144 -0.87 -6.38 11.83
CA GLN A 144 -2.16 -6.31 11.17
C GLN A 144 -3.21 -5.64 12.07
N PRO A 145 -4.01 -4.73 11.49
CA PRO A 145 -5.14 -4.18 12.21
C PRO A 145 -6.20 -5.27 12.45
N LYS A 146 -6.84 -5.26 13.63
CA LYS A 146 -7.95 -6.17 13.96
C LYS A 146 -9.21 -5.83 13.16
N ILE A 147 -9.36 -4.57 12.75
CA ILE A 147 -10.45 -4.11 11.88
C ILE A 147 -9.88 -3.96 10.47
N SER A 148 -10.59 -4.46 9.47
CA SER A 148 -10.16 -4.37 8.07
C SER A 148 -10.01 -2.91 7.63
N LEU A 149 -8.79 -2.48 7.36
CA LEU A 149 -8.46 -1.18 6.77
C LEU A 149 -8.05 -1.36 5.32
N THR A 150 -8.20 -0.29 4.53
CA THR A 150 -7.72 -0.31 3.14
C THR A 150 -6.26 -0.74 3.10
N PRO A 151 -5.89 -1.77 2.30
CA PRO A 151 -4.56 -2.36 2.32
C PRO A 151 -3.51 -1.42 1.72
N ARG A 152 -3.18 -0.36 2.46
CA ARG A 152 -2.17 0.64 2.12
C ARG A 152 -0.77 0.05 2.13
N VAL A 153 -0.57 -0.94 3.02
CA VAL A 153 0.72 -1.60 3.23
C VAL A 153 1.00 -2.67 2.19
N LEU A 154 -0.02 -3.45 1.79
CA LEU A 154 0.14 -4.53 0.80
C LEU A 154 0.14 -4.04 -0.65
N TYR A 155 -0.56 -2.94 -0.94
CA TYR A 155 -0.80 -2.47 -2.31
C TYR A 155 -0.45 -0.99 -2.53
N GLY A 156 -0.14 -0.24 -1.49
CA GLY A 156 0.57 1.04 -1.61
C GLY A 156 1.98 0.81 -2.16
N GLY A 157 2.47 -0.41 -2.01
CA GLY A 157 3.58 -0.94 -2.76
C GLY A 157 3.18 -1.05 -4.24
N ASN A 158 3.89 -0.35 -5.05
CA ASN A 158 3.96 -0.45 -6.46
C ASN A 158 3.87 -1.95 -6.88
N PRO A 159 2.96 -2.41 -7.78
CA PRO A 159 3.05 -3.73 -8.38
C PRO A 159 4.41 -3.96 -9.04
N ILE A 160 5.12 -2.89 -9.39
CA ILE A 160 6.52 -2.88 -9.79
C ILE A 160 7.43 -3.42 -8.65
N SER A 161 7.04 -3.35 -7.37
CA SER A 161 7.87 -3.88 -6.27
C SER A 161 8.06 -5.40 -6.34
N PHE A 162 7.11 -6.12 -6.91
CA PHE A 162 7.24 -7.55 -7.18
C PHE A 162 8.22 -7.81 -8.35
N ILE A 163 8.10 -7.03 -9.43
CA ILE A 163 9.00 -7.11 -10.60
C ILE A 163 10.43 -6.68 -10.24
N GLN A 164 10.54 -5.72 -9.31
CA GLN A 164 11.82 -5.21 -8.79
C GLN A 164 12.40 -6.07 -7.66
N SER A 165 11.74 -7.18 -7.29
CA SER A 165 12.29 -8.06 -6.28
C SER A 165 13.57 -8.73 -6.82
N PRO A 166 14.59 -8.93 -5.98
CA PRO A 166 15.79 -9.68 -6.38
C PRO A 166 15.47 -11.06 -6.96
N ILE A 167 14.35 -11.67 -6.59
CA ILE A 167 13.90 -12.98 -7.10
C ILE A 167 13.50 -12.92 -8.57
N MET A 168 12.81 -11.85 -9.02
CA MET A 168 12.42 -11.72 -10.43
C MET A 168 13.63 -11.59 -11.36
N LEU A 169 14.67 -10.85 -10.93
CA LEU A 169 15.92 -10.78 -11.69
C LEU A 169 16.60 -12.13 -11.83
N GLN A 170 16.51 -12.98 -10.79
CA GLN A 170 17.03 -14.34 -10.84
C GLN A 170 16.23 -15.23 -11.77
N TYR A 171 14.90 -15.12 -11.74
CA TYR A 171 14.06 -15.81 -12.68
C TYR A 171 14.43 -15.48 -14.12
N PHE A 172 14.61 -14.21 -14.44
CA PHE A 172 15.06 -13.79 -15.76
C PHE A 172 16.43 -14.36 -16.12
N TYR A 173 17.37 -14.40 -15.19
CA TYR A 173 18.70 -14.95 -15.44
C TYR A 173 18.68 -16.45 -15.76
N TYR A 174 17.87 -17.24 -15.03
CA TYR A 174 17.81 -18.70 -15.22
C TYR A 174 16.94 -19.16 -16.39
N PHE A 175 15.87 -18.42 -16.71
CA PHE A 175 14.87 -18.85 -17.70
C PHE A 175 15.00 -18.14 -19.06
N SER A 176 15.81 -17.10 -19.19
CA SER A 176 16.11 -16.50 -20.48
C SER A 176 17.39 -17.13 -21.06
N GLU A 177 17.26 -18.27 -21.72
CA GLU A 177 18.36 -18.92 -22.43
C GLU A 177 18.98 -18.04 -23.54
N GLU A 178 18.25 -17.04 -24.01
CA GLU A 178 18.65 -16.13 -25.08
C GLU A 178 19.36 -14.85 -24.62
N ILE A 179 19.30 -14.48 -23.32
CA ILE A 179 19.85 -13.20 -22.83
C ILE A 179 21.02 -13.45 -21.89
N THR A 180 22.22 -13.50 -22.45
CA THR A 180 23.46 -13.46 -21.66
C THR A 180 23.82 -12.01 -21.32
N LEU A 181 23.40 -11.55 -20.12
CA LEU A 181 23.80 -10.24 -19.63
C LEU A 181 25.25 -10.26 -19.12
N PRO A 182 26.06 -9.22 -19.39
CA PRO A 182 27.40 -9.10 -18.80
C PRO A 182 27.33 -9.09 -17.27
N GLU A 183 28.27 -9.77 -16.60
CA GLU A 183 28.32 -9.85 -15.12
C GLU A 183 28.18 -8.49 -14.41
N PRO A 184 28.84 -7.40 -14.83
CA PRO A 184 28.66 -6.08 -14.21
C PRO A 184 27.21 -5.59 -14.22
N VAL A 185 26.46 -5.87 -15.29
CA VAL A 185 25.05 -5.48 -15.41
C VAL A 185 24.20 -6.24 -14.40
N ILE A 186 24.47 -7.54 -14.22
CA ILE A 186 23.76 -8.38 -13.24
C ILE A 186 24.03 -7.88 -11.81
N VAL A 187 25.26 -7.57 -11.47
CA VAL A 187 25.66 -7.06 -10.15
C VAL A 187 24.96 -5.72 -9.84
N ILE A 188 24.97 -4.79 -10.80
CA ILE A 188 24.30 -3.50 -10.66
C ILE A 188 22.79 -3.71 -10.47
N ALA A 189 22.18 -4.58 -11.29
CA ALA A 189 20.75 -4.89 -11.21
C ALA A 189 20.37 -5.48 -9.84
N PHE A 190 21.17 -6.39 -9.26
CA PHE A 190 20.94 -6.91 -7.91
C PHE A 190 21.05 -5.81 -6.84
N GLY A 191 22.08 -4.96 -6.92
CA GLY A 191 22.23 -3.82 -6.01
C GLY A 191 21.01 -2.90 -6.05
N LEU A 192 20.55 -2.54 -7.26
CA LEU A 192 19.35 -1.71 -7.46
C LEU A 192 18.07 -2.39 -6.96
N ALA A 193 17.94 -3.70 -7.15
CA ALA A 193 16.78 -4.45 -6.66
C ALA A 193 16.72 -4.46 -5.12
N TRP A 194 17.84 -4.61 -4.42
CA TRP A 194 17.91 -4.52 -2.96
C TRP A 194 17.55 -3.13 -2.45
N ILE A 195 18.08 -2.06 -3.07
CA ILE A 195 17.76 -0.67 -2.72
C ILE A 195 16.27 -0.39 -2.96
N SER A 196 15.72 -0.86 -4.08
CA SER A 196 14.30 -0.76 -4.40
C SER A 196 13.42 -1.48 -3.37
N SER A 197 13.82 -2.68 -2.97
CA SER A 197 13.12 -3.47 -1.95
C SER A 197 13.15 -2.80 -0.58
N TRP A 198 14.27 -2.17 -0.22
CA TRP A 198 14.38 -1.38 1.01
C TRP A 198 13.49 -0.13 0.96
N ALA A 199 13.51 0.63 -0.14
CA ALA A 199 12.62 1.77 -0.33
C ALA A 199 11.13 1.38 -0.23
N SER A 200 10.76 0.19 -0.73
CA SER A 200 9.42 -0.38 -0.55
C SER A 200 9.11 -0.63 0.93
N HIS A 201 10.04 -1.21 1.69
CA HIS A 201 9.87 -1.45 3.12
C HIS A 201 9.68 -0.15 3.92
N GLU A 202 10.47 0.89 3.63
CA GLU A 202 10.28 2.23 4.25
C GLU A 202 8.90 2.82 3.94
N THR A 203 8.41 2.61 2.70
CA THR A 203 7.06 3.03 2.30
C THR A 203 5.98 2.29 3.09
N ASP A 204 6.13 0.97 3.25
CA ASP A 204 5.21 0.13 4.02
C ASP A 204 5.16 0.58 5.49
N LEU A 205 6.32 0.83 6.10
CA LEU A 205 6.43 1.36 7.47
C LEU A 205 5.79 2.74 7.62
N HIS A 206 5.95 3.61 6.63
CA HIS A 206 5.32 4.93 6.63
C HIS A 206 3.79 4.82 6.68
N PHE A 207 3.20 4.01 5.81
CA PHE A 207 1.75 3.79 5.79
C PHE A 207 1.25 3.11 7.08
N LEU A 208 1.99 2.13 7.60
CA LEU A 208 1.63 1.47 8.86
C LEU A 208 1.55 2.47 10.01
N LYS A 209 2.57 3.31 10.19
CA LYS A 209 2.59 4.36 11.21
C LYS A 209 1.45 5.36 11.03
N GLU A 210 1.16 5.74 9.81
CA GLU A 210 0.04 6.64 9.51
C GLU A 210 -1.31 6.00 9.89
N GLN A 211 -1.55 4.73 9.52
CA GLN A 211 -2.76 4.01 9.89
C GLN A 211 -2.92 3.87 11.41
N GLN A 212 -1.83 3.53 12.12
CA GLN A 212 -1.84 3.45 13.59
C GLN A 212 -2.18 4.78 14.24
N ARG A 213 -1.73 5.89 13.64
CA ARG A 213 -2.02 7.24 14.15
C ARG A 213 -3.47 7.65 13.88
N LEU A 214 -4.01 7.35 12.69
CA LEU A 214 -5.36 7.76 12.28
C LEU A 214 -6.45 6.87 12.89
N TYR A 215 -6.18 5.58 13.03
CA TYR A 215 -7.15 4.57 13.46
C TYR A 215 -6.59 3.71 14.61
N PRO A 216 -6.25 4.29 15.77
CA PRO A 216 -5.65 3.53 16.89
C PRO A 216 -6.56 2.40 17.37
N GLN A 217 -7.89 2.58 17.29
CA GLN A 217 -8.89 1.56 17.64
C GLN A 217 -8.82 0.31 16.77
N ALA A 218 -8.27 0.41 15.56
CA ALA A 218 -8.13 -0.75 14.67
C ALA A 218 -6.94 -1.64 15.05
N PHE A 219 -6.02 -1.15 15.90
CA PHE A 219 -4.82 -1.87 16.34
C PHE A 219 -4.85 -2.23 17.83
N ALA A 220 -5.84 -1.71 18.58
CA ALA A 220 -6.00 -1.93 20.02
C ALA A 220 -6.34 -3.39 20.40
#